data_80a5caf0801e575a8405a3aa8fb479a6
#
_entry.id   80a5caf0801e575a8405a3aa8fb479a6
#
_cell.length_a   1.000
_cell.length_b   1.000
_cell.length_c   1.000
_cell.angle_alpha   90.00
_cell.angle_beta   90.00
_cell.angle_gamma   90.00
#
_symmetry.space_group_name_H-M   'P 1'
#
loop_
_entity.id
_entity.type
_entity.pdbx_description
1 polymer ?
#
loop_
_entity_poly.entity_id
_entity_poly.type
_entity_poly.pdbx_seq_one_letter_code
_entity_poly.pdbx_strand_id
1 'polypeptide(L)' 'MTTLHHEDLLWDIFDEVIENFPYLDEEKQIEIANKRFEELCQ' A
#
# COMPACT_ATOMS: atom_id res chain seq x y z
N MET A 1 -8.59 -21.33 -5.08
CA MET A 1 -8.59 -20.99 -4.80
C MET A 1 -8.23 -20.00 -4.34
N THR A 2 -7.64 -19.55 -4.18
CA THR A 2 -7.48 -18.76 -3.58
C THR A 2 -7.78 -17.60 -3.84
N THR A 3 -8.07 -16.92 -3.30
CA THR A 3 -8.59 -15.77 -3.53
C THR A 3 -7.69 -14.70 -3.19
N LEU A 4 -8.03 -13.51 -3.42
CA LEU A 4 -7.25 -12.40 -3.08
C LEU A 4 -7.23 -12.25 -1.63
N HIS A 5 -6.08 -11.99 -1.09
CA HIS A 5 -5.93 -11.77 0.31
C HIS A 5 -5.61 -10.33 0.55
N HIS A 6 -5.91 -9.87 1.75
CA HIS A 6 -5.55 -8.52 2.14
C HIS A 6 -4.05 -8.29 2.01
N GLU A 7 -3.29 -9.33 2.22
CA GLU A 7 -1.84 -9.20 2.12
C GLU A 7 -1.42 -8.84 0.71
N ASP A 8 -2.00 -9.50 -0.26
CA ASP A 8 -1.67 -9.20 -1.64
C ASP A 8 -2.01 -7.75 -1.98
N LEU A 9 -3.17 -7.32 -1.55
CA LEU A 9 -3.59 -5.97 -1.81
C LEU A 9 -2.65 -4.98 -1.15
N LEU A 10 -2.25 -5.28 0.07
CA LEU A 10 -1.36 -4.39 0.79
C LEU A 10 -0.02 -4.24 0.08
N TRP A 11 0.54 -5.34 -0.39
CA TRP A 11 1.79 -5.30 -1.11
C TRP A 11 1.68 -4.50 -2.38
N ASP A 12 0.56 -4.62 -3.06
CA ASP A 12 0.33 -3.83 -4.25
C ASP A 12 0.37 -2.35 -3.95
N ILE A 13 -0.30 -1.97 -2.88
CA ILE A 13 -0.35 -0.58 -2.49
C ILE A 13 1.05 -0.08 -2.14
N PHE A 14 1.81 -0.87 -1.41
CA PHE A 14 3.16 -0.48 -1.05
C PHE A 14 4.02 -0.29 -2.28
N ASP A 15 3.93 -1.21 -3.21
CA ASP A 15 4.70 -1.10 -4.45
C ASP A 15 4.38 0.20 -5.16
N GLU A 16 3.11 0.50 -5.25
CA GLU A 16 2.69 1.71 -5.93
C GLU A 16 3.23 2.95 -5.22
N VAL A 17 3.15 2.95 -3.91
CA VAL A 17 3.63 4.09 -3.15
C VAL A 17 5.13 4.28 -3.33
N ILE A 18 5.87 3.19 -3.30
CA ILE A 18 7.31 3.27 -3.45
C ILE A 18 7.67 3.80 -4.83
N GLU A 19 6.94 3.36 -5.84
CA GLU A 19 7.21 3.81 -7.20
C GLU A 19 6.89 5.27 -7.37
N ASN A 20 5.79 5.71 -6.80
CA ASN A 20 5.37 7.10 -6.97
C ASN A 20 6.13 8.04 -6.05
N PHE A 21 6.54 7.56 -4.89
CA PHE A 21 7.21 8.42 -3.92
C PHE A 21 8.52 7.80 -3.46
N PRO A 22 9.43 7.54 -4.39
CA PRO A 22 10.71 6.94 -3.98
C PRO A 22 11.57 7.88 -3.14
N TYR A 23 11.27 9.16 -3.18
CA TYR A 23 12.04 10.15 -2.44
C TYR A 23 11.57 10.31 -1.01
N LEU A 24 10.48 9.67 -0.63
CA LEU A 24 9.97 9.80 0.72
C LEU A 24 10.61 8.78 1.64
N ASP A 25 10.59 9.11 2.93
CA ASP A 25 11.08 8.18 3.94
C ASP A 25 10.17 6.98 4.04
N GLU A 26 10.73 5.91 4.59
CA GLU A 26 9.95 4.71 4.77
C GLU A 26 8.69 4.98 5.59
N GLU A 27 8.83 5.76 6.64
CA GLU A 27 7.69 6.09 7.48
C GLU A 27 6.59 6.78 6.68
N LYS A 28 6.99 7.71 5.84
CA LYS A 28 6.01 8.42 5.04
C LYS A 28 5.36 7.49 4.04
N GLN A 29 6.12 6.61 3.46
CA GLN A 29 5.57 5.66 2.49
C GLN A 29 4.56 4.75 3.16
N ILE A 30 4.87 4.31 4.37
CA ILE A 30 3.95 3.46 5.11
C ILE A 30 2.67 4.21 5.42
N GLU A 31 2.79 5.46 5.79
CA GLU A 31 1.63 6.28 6.10
C GLU A 31 0.71 6.38 4.90
N ILE A 32 1.29 6.67 3.75
CA ILE A 32 0.49 6.81 2.55
C ILE A 32 -0.17 5.49 2.19
N ALA A 33 0.58 4.41 2.30
CA ALA A 33 0.05 3.10 1.96
C ALA A 33 -1.12 2.74 2.89
N ASN A 34 -0.97 3.02 4.17
CA ASN A 34 -2.03 2.73 5.12
C ASN A 34 -3.28 3.53 4.79
N LYS A 35 -3.10 4.77 4.44
CA LYS A 35 -4.23 5.61 4.12
C LYS A 35 -4.96 5.06 2.89
N ARG A 36 -4.22 4.67 1.88
CA ARG A 36 -4.85 4.14 0.68
C ARG A 36 -5.56 2.83 0.98
N PHE A 37 -4.95 2.01 1.79
CA PHE A 37 -5.54 0.74 2.15
C PHE A 37 -6.87 0.96 2.87
N GLU A 38 -6.90 1.92 3.77
CA GLU A 38 -8.12 2.24 4.48
C GLU A 38 -9.22 2.67 3.53
N GLU A 39 -8.87 3.50 2.57
CA GLU A 39 -9.85 3.98 1.62
C GLU A 39 -10.40 2.83 0.79
N LEU A 40 -9.55 1.90 0.44
CA LEU A 40 -10.00 0.77 -0.37
C LEU A 40 -10.89 -0.17 0.42
N CYS A 41 -10.66 -0.25 1.72
CA CYS A 41 -11.42 -1.16 2.56
C CYS A 41 -12.78 -0.60 2.95
N GLN A 42 -13.00 0.63 2.66
CA GLN A 42 -14.31 1.21 2.97
C GLN A 42 -15.34 0.85 1.90
#